data_096a6fcdf670407e5c0c7ca57cfcbb1e
#
_entry.id   096a6fcdf670407e5c0c7ca57cfcbb1e
#
_cell.length_a   1.000
_cell.length_b   1.000
_cell.length_c   1.000
_cell.angle_alpha   90.00
_cell.angle_beta   90.00
_cell.angle_gamma   90.00
#
_symmetry.space_group_name_H-M   'P 1'
#
loop_
_entity.id
_entity.type
_entity.pdbx_description
1 polymer ?
#
loop_
_entity_poly.entity_id
_entity_poly.type
_entity_poly.pdbx_seq_one_letter_code
_entity_poly.pdbx_strand_id
1 'polypeptide(L)'
;MILIGNGKVFTRDDEKPYIENGAVLIDGNVIKEIGKTEDLKTKYPQAEYKDAKGRLVMPGFVNTHMHYYSTFARGMFLGGKPATMFGEVLRNLWWRLDRTLNLEDVKYSALLPMIEQVKCGVTTVIDHHASPNALEGSLMKIAEAAKITGIRSNLCYEVSDRDGEEIANAGIKENIDFIKYCDAEDNDMLRGLFGLHASLTISDKTLDKCLEAVSGVNKGFHVHCAEGIEDVVDSLEKYNQRVIERWYNRGVLSDKSLAVHCINVTDEELDMLKASNVAVIHNPESNMGNAVGVTPVLDMFKKGIPVGLGTDGYTPDMMESYKVMNIISKHEKRLPSVGWTEAPQMVFNNNPMIANRFMKNGKVGVLKEGYYADLIIVDYKAPTPLNESNINGHLLFGISGRNVDTTIINGKIIMDERILIGIDEEAITAKSVELAQKVWNRI
;
A
#
# COMPACT_ATOMS: atom_id res chain seq x y z
N MET A 1 15.21 8.07 23.88
CA MET A 1 15.11 6.59 23.70
C MET A 1 13.81 6.12 24.34
N ILE A 2 13.11 5.21 23.66
CA ILE A 2 11.89 4.55 24.18
C ILE A 2 12.17 3.05 24.23
N LEU A 3 11.87 2.40 25.34
CA LEU A 3 11.97 0.95 25.52
C LEU A 3 10.56 0.35 25.59
N ILE A 4 10.14 -0.32 24.50
CA ILE A 4 8.91 -1.11 24.47
C ILE A 4 9.23 -2.48 25.07
N GLY A 5 8.75 -2.79 26.27
CA GLY A 5 9.09 -4.03 26.97
C GLY A 5 7.88 -4.85 27.39
N ASN A 6 8.13 -6.01 28.03
CA ASN A 6 7.11 -6.94 28.47
C ASN A 6 6.16 -7.37 27.32
N GLY A 7 6.74 -7.62 26.14
CA GLY A 7 6.00 -8.03 24.95
C GLY A 7 6.34 -9.46 24.49
N LYS A 8 5.43 -10.04 23.69
CA LYS A 8 5.72 -11.20 22.84
C LYS A 8 6.21 -10.63 21.51
N VAL A 9 7.54 -10.53 21.36
CA VAL A 9 8.13 -9.84 20.21
C VAL A 9 8.32 -10.82 19.05
N PHE A 10 7.59 -10.59 17.94
CA PHE A 10 7.73 -11.30 16.67
C PHE A 10 8.48 -10.38 15.70
N THR A 11 9.74 -10.66 15.47
CA THR A 11 10.65 -9.75 14.77
C THR A 11 10.54 -9.80 13.26
N ARG A 12 10.12 -10.94 12.70
CA ARG A 12 10.23 -11.28 11.27
C ARG A 12 11.70 -11.34 10.77
N ASP A 13 12.66 -11.45 11.69
CA ASP A 13 14.06 -11.74 11.40
C ASP A 13 14.28 -13.26 11.56
N ASP A 14 14.80 -13.91 10.52
CA ASP A 14 15.02 -15.36 10.49
C ASP A 14 16.03 -15.82 11.56
N GLU A 15 16.96 -14.95 11.98
CA GLU A 15 17.95 -15.27 13.01
C GLU A 15 17.35 -15.25 14.43
N LYS A 16 16.31 -14.44 14.66
CA LYS A 16 15.71 -14.27 15.97
C LYS A 16 14.19 -14.00 15.86
N PRO A 17 13.42 -14.95 15.35
CA PRO A 17 12.03 -14.71 14.94
C PRO A 17 11.08 -14.38 16.09
N TYR A 18 11.38 -14.83 17.32
CA TYR A 18 10.51 -14.66 18.49
C TYR A 18 11.30 -14.45 19.79
N ILE A 19 10.81 -13.56 20.63
CA ILE A 19 11.35 -13.34 21.99
C ILE A 19 10.18 -13.24 22.98
N GLU A 20 10.04 -14.23 23.84
CA GLU A 20 9.12 -14.20 24.98
C GLU A 20 9.62 -13.22 26.02
N ASN A 21 8.73 -12.38 26.59
CA ASN A 21 9.08 -11.25 27.47
C ASN A 21 10.18 -10.36 26.86
N GLY A 22 10.01 -10.10 25.57
CA GLY A 22 10.94 -9.32 24.77
C GLY A 22 10.73 -7.82 24.88
N ALA A 23 11.76 -7.11 24.44
CA ALA A 23 11.73 -5.66 24.33
C ALA A 23 12.41 -5.16 23.05
N VAL A 24 11.97 -3.98 22.58
CA VAL A 24 12.54 -3.22 21.47
C VAL A 24 12.97 -1.85 21.99
N LEU A 25 14.25 -1.54 21.89
CA LEU A 25 14.77 -0.22 22.21
C LEU A 25 14.83 0.64 20.95
N ILE A 26 14.21 1.80 21.02
CA ILE A 26 14.14 2.78 19.95
C ILE A 26 15.04 3.99 20.32
N ASP A 27 15.89 4.42 19.40
CA ASP A 27 16.72 5.61 19.53
C ASP A 27 16.50 6.53 18.31
N GLY A 28 15.87 7.68 18.53
CA GLY A 28 15.42 8.50 17.41
C GLY A 28 14.37 7.79 16.56
N ASN A 29 14.69 7.53 15.32
CA ASN A 29 13.78 6.90 14.35
C ASN A 29 14.14 5.44 14.03
N VAL A 30 15.15 4.87 14.67
CA VAL A 30 15.63 3.52 14.38
C VAL A 30 15.55 2.60 15.59
N ILE A 31 15.48 1.32 15.33
CA ILE A 31 15.64 0.26 16.35
C ILE A 31 17.13 0.18 16.70
N LYS A 32 17.44 0.39 17.98
CA LYS A 32 18.80 0.35 18.49
C LYS A 32 19.22 -1.02 18.98
N GLU A 33 18.30 -1.72 19.63
CA GLU A 33 18.57 -3.06 20.18
C GLU A 33 17.28 -3.83 20.45
N ILE A 34 17.34 -5.16 20.35
CA ILE A 34 16.21 -6.05 20.64
C ILE A 34 16.70 -7.20 21.53
N GLY A 35 16.02 -7.43 22.66
CA GLY A 35 16.43 -8.44 23.63
C GLY A 35 15.34 -8.79 24.63
N LYS A 36 15.77 -9.39 25.75
CA LYS A 36 14.89 -9.60 26.89
C LYS A 36 14.62 -8.29 27.61
N THR A 37 13.40 -8.14 28.12
CA THR A 37 12.97 -6.90 28.80
C THR A 37 13.88 -6.52 29.95
N GLU A 38 14.23 -7.45 30.85
CA GLU A 38 15.04 -7.18 32.05
C GLU A 38 16.47 -6.79 31.69
N ASP A 39 17.05 -7.42 30.66
CA ASP A 39 18.40 -7.12 30.19
C ASP A 39 18.47 -5.67 29.67
N LEU A 40 17.50 -5.29 28.82
CA LEU A 40 17.47 -3.96 28.24
C LEU A 40 17.09 -2.86 29.25
N LYS A 41 16.19 -3.15 30.21
CA LYS A 41 15.93 -2.23 31.34
C LYS A 41 17.17 -1.97 32.17
N THR A 42 17.94 -3.01 32.47
CA THR A 42 19.17 -2.88 33.24
C THR A 42 20.23 -2.09 32.47
N LYS A 43 20.36 -2.34 31.17
CA LYS A 43 21.35 -1.71 30.30
C LYS A 43 21.02 -0.24 29.98
N TYR A 44 19.72 0.09 29.89
CA TYR A 44 19.23 1.43 29.48
C TYR A 44 18.21 2.00 30.50
N PRO A 45 18.60 2.22 31.77
CA PRO A 45 17.69 2.65 32.83
C PRO A 45 17.11 4.07 32.59
N GLN A 46 17.73 4.86 31.69
CA GLN A 46 17.28 6.21 31.32
C GLN A 46 16.25 6.21 30.17
N ALA A 47 15.96 5.08 29.52
CA ALA A 47 14.97 5.02 28.46
C ALA A 47 13.57 5.16 29.04
N GLU A 48 12.71 5.93 28.37
CA GLU A 48 11.28 5.97 28.64
C GLU A 48 10.69 4.57 28.42
N TYR A 49 10.07 4.02 29.46
CA TYR A 49 9.54 2.66 29.40
C TYR A 49 8.07 2.65 29.04
N LYS A 50 7.73 1.94 27.97
CA LYS A 50 6.36 1.59 27.61
C LYS A 50 6.12 0.09 27.80
N ASP A 51 5.17 -0.25 28.66
CA ASP A 51 4.77 -1.64 28.93
C ASP A 51 3.82 -2.15 27.83
N ALA A 52 4.25 -3.17 27.10
CA ALA A 52 3.39 -3.85 26.12
C ALA A 52 2.35 -4.79 26.77
N LYS A 53 2.36 -4.95 28.11
CA LYS A 53 1.36 -5.69 28.89
C LYS A 53 1.21 -7.16 28.45
N GLY A 54 2.31 -7.81 28.02
CA GLY A 54 2.33 -9.19 27.51
C GLY A 54 1.68 -9.37 26.11
N ARG A 55 1.37 -8.26 25.43
CA ARG A 55 0.76 -8.23 24.08
C ARG A 55 1.78 -8.56 22.99
N LEU A 56 1.30 -8.79 21.76
CA LEU A 56 2.19 -8.98 20.61
C LEU A 56 2.85 -7.66 20.23
N VAL A 57 4.16 -7.72 19.96
CA VAL A 57 4.93 -6.62 19.37
C VAL A 57 5.51 -7.12 18.06
N MET A 58 5.20 -6.44 16.96
CA MET A 58 5.61 -6.88 15.63
C MET A 58 5.83 -5.68 14.68
N PRO A 59 6.50 -5.87 13.53
CA PRO A 59 6.61 -4.81 12.54
C PRO A 59 5.24 -4.31 12.10
N GLY A 60 5.14 -3.00 11.82
CA GLY A 60 3.96 -2.43 11.17
C GLY A 60 3.76 -2.98 9.76
N PHE A 61 2.51 -3.00 9.30
CA PHE A 61 2.17 -3.47 7.96
C PHE A 61 2.58 -2.47 6.89
N VAL A 62 2.87 -3.00 5.72
CA VAL A 62 3.11 -2.23 4.49
C VAL A 62 1.95 -2.50 3.53
N ASN A 63 1.29 -1.46 3.05
CA ASN A 63 0.30 -1.53 1.98
C ASN A 63 0.94 -1.09 0.67
N THR A 64 1.03 -1.99 -0.30
CA THR A 64 1.80 -1.73 -1.53
C THR A 64 0.98 -1.15 -2.67
N HIS A 65 -0.33 -0.99 -2.52
CA HIS A 65 -1.19 -0.27 -3.46
C HIS A 65 -2.52 0.11 -2.82
N MET A 66 -2.85 1.41 -2.92
CA MET A 66 -4.18 1.90 -2.63
C MET A 66 -4.49 3.20 -3.40
N HIS A 67 -5.74 3.64 -3.31
CA HIS A 67 -6.22 4.93 -3.78
C HIS A 67 -6.86 5.70 -2.61
N TYR A 68 -6.16 6.65 -2.02
CA TYR A 68 -6.72 7.43 -0.91
C TYR A 68 -8.02 8.16 -1.28
N TYR A 69 -8.10 8.72 -2.49
CA TYR A 69 -9.27 9.47 -2.93
C TYR A 69 -10.56 8.64 -3.02
N SER A 70 -10.44 7.32 -3.16
CA SER A 70 -11.57 6.39 -3.24
C SER A 70 -12.47 6.42 -1.99
N THR A 71 -11.94 6.89 -0.85
CA THR A 71 -12.69 7.03 0.40
C THR A 71 -13.96 7.86 0.24
N PHE A 72 -13.97 8.86 -0.65
CA PHE A 72 -15.16 9.67 -0.92
C PHE A 72 -16.22 8.95 -1.76
N ALA A 73 -15.91 7.78 -2.33
CA ALA A 73 -16.91 6.89 -2.93
C ALA A 73 -17.66 6.02 -1.91
N ARG A 74 -17.18 5.92 -0.67
CA ARG A 74 -17.74 5.02 0.33
C ARG A 74 -19.21 5.38 0.63
N GLY A 75 -20.12 4.49 0.27
CA GLY A 75 -21.56 4.70 0.42
C GLY A 75 -22.21 5.60 -0.64
N MET A 76 -21.45 6.04 -1.65
CA MET A 76 -21.99 6.85 -2.75
C MET A 76 -22.96 6.03 -3.61
N PHE A 77 -24.11 6.61 -3.90
CA PHE A 77 -25.09 6.03 -4.83
C PHE A 77 -25.37 7.02 -5.97
N LEU A 78 -24.92 6.67 -7.17
CA LEU A 78 -25.04 7.54 -8.35
C LEU A 78 -26.33 7.31 -9.15
N GLY A 79 -27.18 6.33 -8.76
CA GLY A 79 -28.35 5.96 -9.53
C GLY A 79 -27.99 5.31 -10.88
N GLY A 80 -29.00 5.18 -11.76
CA GLY A 80 -28.79 4.66 -13.10
C GLY A 80 -28.82 3.12 -13.19
N LYS A 81 -28.37 2.60 -14.34
CA LYS A 81 -28.28 1.15 -14.56
C LYS A 81 -27.03 0.61 -13.86
N PRO A 82 -27.13 -0.55 -13.20
CA PRO A 82 -25.96 -1.23 -12.65
C PRO A 82 -24.90 -1.48 -13.74
N ALA A 83 -23.62 -1.35 -13.39
CA ALA A 83 -22.53 -1.71 -14.28
C ALA A 83 -22.56 -3.23 -14.55
N THR A 84 -22.32 -3.62 -15.81
CA THR A 84 -22.26 -5.00 -16.27
C THR A 84 -20.85 -5.45 -16.60
N MET A 85 -19.91 -4.52 -16.67
CA MET A 85 -18.50 -4.75 -16.94
C MET A 85 -17.63 -3.69 -16.24
N PHE A 86 -16.37 -4.00 -16.02
CA PHE A 86 -15.47 -3.13 -15.26
C PHE A 86 -15.27 -1.74 -15.87
N GLY A 87 -15.16 -1.65 -17.19
CA GLY A 87 -15.06 -0.36 -17.87
C GLY A 87 -16.26 0.58 -17.62
N GLU A 88 -17.43 0.05 -17.27
CA GLU A 88 -18.57 0.86 -16.83
C GLU A 88 -18.40 1.34 -15.39
N VAL A 89 -17.79 0.53 -14.50
CA VAL A 89 -17.43 0.98 -13.13
C VAL A 89 -16.46 2.15 -13.19
N LEU A 90 -15.44 2.06 -14.04
CA LEU A 90 -14.50 3.16 -14.26
C LEU A 90 -15.22 4.44 -14.70
N ARG A 91 -16.01 4.38 -15.78
CA ARG A 91 -16.71 5.54 -16.35
C ARG A 91 -17.80 6.10 -15.44
N ASN A 92 -18.57 5.24 -14.78
CA ASN A 92 -19.76 5.64 -14.03
C ASN A 92 -19.44 6.08 -12.61
N LEU A 93 -18.33 5.61 -12.02
CA LEU A 93 -17.95 5.93 -10.64
C LEU A 93 -16.60 6.65 -10.58
N TRP A 94 -15.50 5.95 -10.88
CA TRP A 94 -14.15 6.45 -10.57
C TRP A 94 -13.78 7.71 -11.34
N TRP A 95 -14.01 7.73 -12.67
CA TRP A 95 -13.72 8.90 -13.54
C TRP A 95 -14.69 10.07 -13.35
N ARG A 96 -15.80 9.87 -12.66
CA ARG A 96 -16.68 10.97 -12.23
C ARG A 96 -16.19 11.56 -10.92
N LEU A 97 -15.87 10.68 -9.96
CA LEU A 97 -15.36 11.09 -8.66
C LEU A 97 -14.08 11.91 -8.79
N ASP A 98 -13.05 11.38 -9.47
CA ASP A 98 -11.74 12.03 -9.55
C ASP A 98 -11.79 13.41 -10.26
N ARG A 99 -12.63 13.57 -11.30
CA ARG A 99 -12.87 14.86 -11.95
C ARG A 99 -13.57 15.88 -11.07
N THR A 100 -14.20 15.45 -9.99
CA THR A 100 -15.01 16.32 -9.12
C THR A 100 -14.20 16.91 -7.98
N LEU A 101 -13.05 16.32 -7.65
CA LEU A 101 -12.22 16.73 -6.53
C LEU A 101 -11.58 18.10 -6.76
N ASN A 102 -11.50 18.89 -5.68
CA ASN A 102 -10.60 20.03 -5.56
C ASN A 102 -9.45 19.71 -4.59
N LEU A 103 -8.48 20.60 -4.41
CA LEU A 103 -7.30 20.34 -3.57
C LEU A 103 -7.63 20.14 -2.08
N GLU A 104 -8.71 20.75 -1.57
CA GLU A 104 -9.17 20.49 -0.19
C GLU A 104 -9.77 19.09 -0.09
N ASP A 105 -10.57 18.68 -1.08
CA ASP A 105 -11.14 17.34 -1.16
C ASP A 105 -10.03 16.27 -1.24
N VAL A 106 -8.99 16.49 -2.05
CA VAL A 106 -7.81 15.61 -2.15
C VAL A 106 -7.15 15.42 -0.78
N LYS A 107 -6.93 16.49 -0.03
CA LYS A 107 -6.32 16.40 1.30
C LYS A 107 -7.16 15.60 2.28
N TYR A 108 -8.45 15.87 2.36
CA TYR A 108 -9.33 15.23 3.34
C TYR A 108 -9.74 13.80 2.94
N SER A 109 -9.83 13.50 1.64
CA SER A 109 -9.99 12.13 1.17
C SER A 109 -8.79 11.24 1.46
N ALA A 110 -7.59 11.83 1.65
CA ALA A 110 -6.39 11.12 2.07
C ALA A 110 -6.26 11.02 3.60
N LEU A 111 -6.61 12.08 4.35
CA LEU A 111 -6.49 12.09 5.83
C LEU A 111 -7.25 10.95 6.48
N LEU A 112 -8.50 10.72 6.07
CA LEU A 112 -9.36 9.73 6.71
C LEU A 112 -8.83 8.29 6.56
N PRO A 113 -8.54 7.79 5.34
CA PRO A 113 -8.00 6.44 5.19
C PRO A 113 -6.59 6.29 5.78
N MET A 114 -5.77 7.36 5.84
CA MET A 114 -4.49 7.32 6.54
C MET A 114 -4.68 7.10 8.05
N ILE A 115 -5.65 7.77 8.67
CA ILE A 115 -6.04 7.54 10.08
C ILE A 115 -6.51 6.09 10.27
N GLU A 116 -7.40 5.61 9.41
CA GLU A 116 -7.90 4.23 9.47
C GLU A 116 -6.75 3.22 9.33
N GLN A 117 -5.80 3.46 8.42
CA GLN A 117 -4.62 2.62 8.25
C GLN A 117 -3.72 2.61 9.48
N VAL A 118 -3.43 3.76 10.08
CA VAL A 118 -2.68 3.83 11.35
C VAL A 118 -3.40 3.03 12.43
N LYS A 119 -4.73 3.11 12.51
CA LYS A 119 -5.55 2.35 13.47
C LYS A 119 -5.59 0.85 13.18
N CYS A 120 -5.28 0.44 11.95
CA CYS A 120 -5.14 -0.96 11.53
C CYS A 120 -3.67 -1.45 11.54
N GLY A 121 -2.72 -0.61 12.01
CA GLY A 121 -1.32 -0.98 12.15
C GLY A 121 -0.51 -0.89 10.85
N VAL A 122 -1.03 -0.23 9.84
CA VAL A 122 -0.26 0.07 8.62
C VAL A 122 0.63 1.28 8.89
N THR A 123 1.93 1.12 8.63
CA THR A 123 2.94 2.15 8.87
C THR A 123 3.52 2.74 7.59
N THR A 124 3.41 2.01 6.48
CA THR A 124 3.92 2.43 5.17
C THR A 124 2.89 2.13 4.08
N VAL A 125 2.65 3.09 3.19
CA VAL A 125 1.65 3.00 2.11
C VAL A 125 2.26 3.44 0.79
N ILE A 126 1.89 2.77 -0.30
CA ILE A 126 2.14 3.20 -1.66
C ILE A 126 0.80 3.56 -2.29
N ASP A 127 0.56 4.86 -2.49
CA ASP A 127 -0.69 5.40 -3.03
C ASP A 127 -0.60 5.66 -4.53
N HIS A 128 -1.74 5.64 -5.19
CA HIS A 128 -1.89 5.94 -6.61
C HIS A 128 -3.05 6.92 -6.80
N HIS A 129 -2.77 8.18 -7.16
CA HIS A 129 -3.71 9.29 -7.08
C HIS A 129 -4.19 9.79 -8.42
N ALA A 130 -5.48 10.14 -8.51
CA ALA A 130 -6.08 10.84 -9.64
C ALA A 130 -6.98 11.99 -9.20
N SER A 131 -6.82 13.16 -9.81
CA SER A 131 -7.68 14.34 -9.66
C SER A 131 -7.46 15.32 -10.81
N PRO A 132 -7.93 15.03 -12.04
CA PRO A 132 -7.56 15.82 -13.23
C PRO A 132 -7.93 17.31 -13.15
N ASN A 133 -8.99 17.68 -12.43
CA ASN A 133 -9.40 19.08 -12.24
C ASN A 133 -8.73 19.76 -11.03
N ALA A 134 -7.95 19.01 -10.23
CA ALA A 134 -7.17 19.51 -9.10
C ALA A 134 -5.76 18.90 -9.12
N LEU A 135 -5.14 18.84 -10.28
CA LEU A 135 -3.92 18.10 -10.52
C LEU A 135 -2.69 18.76 -9.90
N GLU A 136 -2.42 20.03 -10.26
CA GLU A 136 -1.23 20.72 -9.79
C GLU A 136 -1.24 20.91 -8.27
N GLY A 137 -0.22 20.34 -7.60
CA GLY A 137 -0.09 20.35 -6.15
C GLY A 137 -0.91 19.27 -5.42
N SER A 138 -1.60 18.37 -6.12
CA SER A 138 -2.39 17.30 -5.51
C SER A 138 -1.54 16.38 -4.66
N LEU A 139 -0.38 15.95 -5.14
CA LEU A 139 0.56 15.11 -4.37
C LEU A 139 1.09 15.82 -3.12
N MET A 140 1.29 17.14 -3.20
CA MET A 140 1.66 17.93 -2.02
C MET A 140 0.53 18.00 -0.99
N LYS A 141 -0.75 18.00 -1.40
CA LYS A 141 -1.89 17.93 -0.48
C LYS A 141 -1.98 16.58 0.23
N ILE A 142 -1.68 15.50 -0.47
CA ILE A 142 -1.59 14.17 0.13
C ILE A 142 -0.37 14.11 1.07
N ALA A 143 0.77 14.69 0.69
CA ALA A 143 1.96 14.79 1.55
C ALA A 143 1.69 15.60 2.84
N GLU A 144 0.88 16.67 2.77
CA GLU A 144 0.41 17.39 3.98
C GLU A 144 -0.40 16.45 4.89
N ALA A 145 -1.30 15.65 4.32
CA ALA A 145 -2.08 14.66 5.07
C ALA A 145 -1.18 13.61 5.73
N ALA A 146 -0.18 13.09 4.99
CA ALA A 146 0.79 12.14 5.52
C ALA A 146 1.65 12.73 6.66
N LYS A 147 2.01 14.01 6.57
CA LYS A 147 2.73 14.71 7.65
C LYS A 147 1.87 14.88 8.91
N ILE A 148 0.57 15.13 8.76
CA ILE A 148 -0.38 15.25 9.89
C ILE A 148 -0.56 13.89 10.58
N THR A 149 -0.75 12.83 9.81
CA THR A 149 -1.01 11.47 10.33
C THR A 149 0.25 10.74 10.76
N GLY A 150 1.44 11.21 10.33
CA GLY A 150 2.72 10.57 10.61
C GLY A 150 2.93 9.23 9.85
N ILE A 151 2.06 8.89 8.89
CA ILE A 151 2.21 7.67 8.10
C ILE A 151 3.26 7.83 7.02
N ARG A 152 4.11 6.82 6.81
CA ARG A 152 5.09 6.80 5.72
C ARG A 152 4.38 6.56 4.39
N SER A 153 4.60 7.44 3.41
CA SER A 153 3.88 7.39 2.14
C SER A 153 4.80 7.48 0.93
N ASN A 154 4.56 6.63 -0.06
CA ASN A 154 5.13 6.73 -1.39
C ASN A 154 4.00 7.07 -2.37
N LEU A 155 4.07 8.22 -3.03
CA LEU A 155 2.97 8.81 -3.76
C LEU A 155 3.29 8.93 -5.25
N CYS A 156 2.28 8.81 -6.10
CA CYS A 156 2.36 9.14 -7.52
C CYS A 156 1.00 9.62 -8.04
N TYR A 157 1.04 10.38 -9.14
CA TYR A 157 -0.13 10.80 -9.90
C TYR A 157 -0.33 9.91 -11.12
N GLU A 158 -1.52 9.37 -11.35
CA GLU A 158 -1.80 8.51 -12.50
C GLU A 158 -1.97 9.31 -13.81
N VAL A 159 -0.92 9.37 -14.60
CA VAL A 159 -0.96 9.99 -15.94
C VAL A 159 -1.92 9.21 -16.83
N SER A 160 -2.75 9.95 -17.60
CA SER A 160 -3.77 9.38 -18.48
C SER A 160 -4.11 10.37 -19.59
N ASP A 161 -4.46 9.90 -20.78
CA ASP A 161 -4.93 10.72 -21.92
C ASP A 161 -6.43 11.02 -21.87
N ARG A 162 -7.17 10.45 -20.92
CA ARG A 162 -8.65 10.51 -20.87
C ARG A 162 -9.21 11.92 -20.68
N ASP A 163 -8.42 12.86 -20.19
CA ASP A 163 -8.77 14.25 -19.95
C ASP A 163 -7.99 15.21 -20.87
N GLY A 164 -7.33 14.68 -21.89
CA GLY A 164 -6.63 15.42 -22.92
C GLY A 164 -5.13 15.63 -22.65
N GLU A 165 -4.43 16.09 -23.70
CA GLU A 165 -2.96 16.17 -23.71
C GLU A 165 -2.41 17.16 -22.67
N GLU A 166 -3.11 18.28 -22.41
CA GLU A 166 -2.68 19.27 -21.42
C GLU A 166 -2.66 18.66 -20.00
N ILE A 167 -3.72 17.93 -19.66
CA ILE A 167 -3.82 17.25 -18.36
C ILE A 167 -2.78 16.11 -18.24
N ALA A 168 -2.56 15.34 -19.31
CA ALA A 168 -1.51 14.34 -19.34
C ALA A 168 -0.11 14.95 -19.10
N ASN A 169 0.21 16.06 -19.78
CA ASN A 169 1.48 16.76 -19.58
C ASN A 169 1.61 17.34 -18.15
N ALA A 170 0.53 17.88 -17.58
CA ALA A 170 0.51 18.36 -16.21
C ALA A 170 0.75 17.22 -15.21
N GLY A 171 0.16 16.02 -15.45
CA GLY A 171 0.39 14.82 -14.63
C GLY A 171 1.84 14.32 -14.69
N ILE A 172 2.47 14.37 -15.86
CA ILE A 172 3.90 14.08 -16.00
C ILE A 172 4.72 15.04 -15.12
N LYS A 173 4.41 16.34 -15.21
CA LYS A 173 5.11 17.37 -14.42
C LYS A 173 4.90 17.19 -12.92
N GLU A 174 3.68 16.93 -12.45
CA GLU A 174 3.35 16.69 -11.04
C GLU A 174 4.18 15.54 -10.45
N ASN A 175 4.25 14.40 -11.16
CA ASN A 175 5.09 13.28 -10.74
C ASN A 175 6.57 13.69 -10.62
N ILE A 176 7.13 14.36 -11.63
CA ILE A 176 8.55 14.72 -11.64
C ILE A 176 8.87 15.75 -10.56
N ASP A 177 8.02 16.75 -10.35
CA ASP A 177 8.22 17.78 -9.33
C ASP A 177 8.14 17.16 -7.93
N PHE A 178 7.17 16.28 -7.71
CA PHE A 178 7.04 15.57 -6.43
C PHE A 178 8.20 14.61 -6.16
N ILE A 179 8.66 13.86 -7.15
CA ILE A 179 9.85 12.98 -7.04
C ILE A 179 11.07 13.81 -6.63
N LYS A 180 11.32 14.94 -7.32
CA LYS A 180 12.44 15.84 -7.00
C LYS A 180 12.33 16.42 -5.60
N TYR A 181 11.12 16.82 -5.18
CA TYR A 181 10.87 17.28 -3.82
C TYR A 181 11.23 16.21 -2.80
N CYS A 182 10.76 14.97 -2.97
CA CYS A 182 11.07 13.86 -2.06
C CYS A 182 12.56 13.47 -2.06
N ASP A 183 13.23 13.53 -3.21
CA ASP A 183 14.65 13.18 -3.32
C ASP A 183 15.57 14.24 -2.71
N ALA A 184 15.11 15.49 -2.59
CA ALA A 184 15.82 16.57 -1.89
C ALA A 184 15.72 16.46 -0.35
N GLU A 185 14.68 15.76 0.16
CA GLU A 185 14.54 15.50 1.59
C GLU A 185 15.47 14.37 2.05
N ASP A 186 16.10 14.56 3.23
CA ASP A 186 16.99 13.54 3.82
C ASP A 186 16.21 12.62 4.79
N ASN A 187 15.05 12.15 4.37
CA ASN A 187 14.25 11.20 5.13
C ASN A 187 13.41 10.33 4.17
N ASP A 188 12.94 9.18 4.67
CA ASP A 188 12.10 8.25 3.91
C ASP A 188 10.61 8.31 4.29
N MET A 189 10.15 9.37 4.96
CA MET A 189 8.73 9.52 5.30
C MET A 189 7.85 9.80 4.08
N LEU A 190 8.42 10.48 3.08
CA LEU A 190 7.79 10.75 1.79
C LEU A 190 8.70 10.33 0.66
N ARG A 191 8.18 9.52 -0.27
CA ARG A 191 8.87 9.13 -1.50
C ARG A 191 7.93 9.30 -2.69
N GLY A 192 8.51 9.46 -3.87
CA GLY A 192 7.77 9.60 -5.11
C GLY A 192 8.04 8.44 -6.08
N LEU A 193 6.99 7.96 -6.74
CA LEU A 193 7.01 7.11 -7.92
C LEU A 193 6.44 7.85 -9.12
N PHE A 194 6.53 7.26 -10.30
CA PHE A 194 5.87 7.79 -11.49
C PHE A 194 4.60 6.98 -11.78
N GLY A 195 3.43 7.59 -11.65
CA GLY A 195 2.14 6.94 -11.87
C GLY A 195 1.73 6.94 -13.34
N LEU A 196 1.25 5.79 -13.82
CA LEU A 196 0.54 5.61 -15.07
C LEU A 196 -0.81 4.96 -14.77
N HIS A 197 -1.90 5.39 -15.41
CA HIS A 197 -3.19 4.75 -15.16
C HIS A 197 -3.19 3.30 -15.67
N ALA A 198 -3.41 3.07 -16.97
CA ALA A 198 -3.47 1.74 -17.56
C ALA A 198 -3.22 1.80 -19.09
N SER A 199 -3.00 0.67 -19.73
CA SER A 199 -2.73 0.61 -21.18
C SER A 199 -3.84 1.24 -22.01
N LEU A 200 -5.10 0.99 -21.64
CA LEU A 200 -6.28 1.49 -22.38
C LEU A 200 -6.42 3.03 -22.37
N THR A 201 -5.74 3.73 -21.46
CA THR A 201 -5.84 5.19 -21.31
C THR A 201 -4.55 5.95 -21.64
N ILE A 202 -3.52 5.27 -22.13
CA ILE A 202 -2.23 5.89 -22.46
C ILE A 202 -1.83 5.55 -23.88
N SER A 203 -1.76 6.58 -24.73
CA SER A 203 -1.22 6.47 -26.09
C SER A 203 0.30 6.32 -26.08
N ASP A 204 0.85 5.81 -27.18
CA ASP A 204 2.32 5.73 -27.34
C ASP A 204 2.99 7.10 -27.31
N LYS A 205 2.31 8.15 -27.82
CA LYS A 205 2.77 9.53 -27.75
C LYS A 205 2.98 10.01 -26.32
N THR A 206 2.01 9.75 -25.45
CA THR A 206 2.09 10.13 -24.02
C THR A 206 3.07 9.24 -23.29
N LEU A 207 3.11 7.95 -23.60
CA LEU A 207 4.07 7.03 -23.03
C LEU A 207 5.52 7.44 -23.35
N ASP A 208 5.82 7.87 -24.57
CA ASP A 208 7.17 8.36 -24.93
C ASP A 208 7.60 9.53 -24.03
N LYS A 209 6.70 10.50 -23.79
CA LYS A 209 6.96 11.62 -22.86
C LYS A 209 7.18 11.16 -21.44
N CYS A 210 6.41 10.16 -20.98
CA CYS A 210 6.59 9.58 -19.63
C CYS A 210 7.95 8.89 -19.49
N LEU A 211 8.36 8.10 -20.48
CA LEU A 211 9.66 7.41 -20.51
C LEU A 211 10.82 8.40 -20.51
N GLU A 212 10.73 9.47 -21.32
CA GLU A 212 11.71 10.55 -21.32
C GLU A 212 11.82 11.22 -19.95
N ALA A 213 10.68 11.59 -19.34
CA ALA A 213 10.65 12.25 -18.05
C ALA A 213 11.22 11.37 -16.93
N VAL A 214 10.89 10.07 -16.89
CA VAL A 214 11.38 9.12 -15.88
C VAL A 214 12.89 8.88 -16.01
N SER A 215 13.45 8.91 -17.22
CA SER A 215 14.88 8.73 -17.43
C SER A 215 15.73 9.73 -16.65
N GLY A 216 15.20 10.95 -16.42
CA GLY A 216 15.88 12.01 -15.67
C GLY A 216 15.87 11.85 -14.15
N VAL A 217 15.04 10.95 -13.59
CA VAL A 217 14.86 10.77 -12.14
C VAL A 217 15.16 9.36 -11.62
N ASN A 218 15.53 8.44 -12.51
CA ASN A 218 15.90 7.06 -12.17
C ASN A 218 14.87 6.33 -11.27
N LYS A 219 13.58 6.49 -11.58
CA LYS A 219 12.45 5.83 -10.91
C LYS A 219 11.80 4.80 -11.84
N GLY A 220 10.93 3.97 -11.29
CA GLY A 220 10.06 3.07 -12.02
C GLY A 220 8.64 3.58 -12.06
N PHE A 221 7.78 2.80 -12.69
CA PHE A 221 6.37 3.12 -12.87
C PHE A 221 5.49 2.36 -11.88
N HIS A 222 4.41 3.00 -11.47
CA HIS A 222 3.30 2.37 -10.77
C HIS A 222 2.09 2.40 -11.70
N VAL A 223 1.63 1.24 -12.18
CA VAL A 223 0.66 1.13 -13.28
C VAL A 223 -0.29 -0.04 -13.10
N HIS A 224 -1.59 0.16 -13.40
CA HIS A 224 -2.57 -0.92 -13.48
C HIS A 224 -2.35 -1.74 -14.78
N CYS A 225 -2.36 -3.05 -14.67
CA CYS A 225 -2.01 -3.95 -15.76
C CYS A 225 -3.04 -5.07 -15.89
N ALA A 226 -3.71 -5.14 -17.04
CA ALA A 226 -4.60 -6.23 -17.40
C ALA A 226 -5.59 -6.59 -16.27
N GLU A 227 -6.17 -5.58 -15.61
CA GLU A 227 -7.17 -5.75 -14.55
C GLU A 227 -8.47 -6.27 -15.16
N GLY A 228 -9.18 -5.48 -15.97
CA GLY A 228 -10.30 -5.93 -16.76
C GLY A 228 -9.86 -6.49 -18.12
N ILE A 229 -10.68 -7.36 -18.69
CA ILE A 229 -10.42 -7.89 -20.03
C ILE A 229 -10.41 -6.79 -21.10
N GLU A 230 -11.09 -5.68 -20.83
CA GLU A 230 -11.17 -4.52 -21.74
C GLU A 230 -9.79 -3.89 -21.97
N ASP A 231 -8.91 -3.88 -20.95
CA ASP A 231 -7.54 -3.38 -21.08
C ASP A 231 -6.74 -4.22 -22.08
N VAL A 232 -6.94 -5.55 -22.04
CA VAL A 232 -6.29 -6.50 -22.99
C VAL A 232 -6.83 -6.32 -24.40
N VAL A 233 -8.15 -6.23 -24.56
CA VAL A 233 -8.79 -6.05 -25.87
C VAL A 233 -8.34 -4.73 -26.51
N ASP A 234 -8.41 -3.63 -25.77
CA ASP A 234 -7.98 -2.31 -26.23
C ASP A 234 -6.51 -2.31 -26.66
N SER A 235 -5.64 -2.96 -25.88
CA SER A 235 -4.20 -3.06 -26.18
C SER A 235 -3.94 -3.85 -27.47
N LEU A 236 -4.65 -4.97 -27.67
CA LEU A 236 -4.56 -5.76 -28.90
C LEU A 236 -5.06 -4.99 -30.11
N GLU A 237 -6.19 -4.30 -29.99
CA GLU A 237 -6.77 -3.52 -31.10
C GLU A 237 -5.91 -2.34 -31.52
N LYS A 238 -5.32 -1.61 -30.56
CA LYS A 238 -4.54 -0.40 -30.85
C LYS A 238 -3.09 -0.66 -31.16
N TYR A 239 -2.46 -1.63 -30.48
CA TYR A 239 -1.02 -1.83 -30.50
C TYR A 239 -0.58 -3.20 -31.03
N ASN A 240 -1.55 -4.11 -31.33
CA ASN A 240 -1.28 -5.50 -31.69
C ASN A 240 -0.36 -6.23 -30.69
N GLN A 241 -0.46 -5.85 -29.41
CA GLN A 241 0.30 -6.40 -28.29
C GLN A 241 -0.64 -6.56 -27.10
N ARG A 242 -0.41 -7.58 -26.27
CA ARG A 242 -1.08 -7.68 -24.99
C ARG A 242 -0.48 -6.66 -24.00
N VAL A 243 -1.18 -6.43 -22.87
CA VAL A 243 -0.80 -5.35 -21.94
C VAL A 243 0.61 -5.50 -21.39
N ILE A 244 0.96 -6.67 -20.87
CA ILE A 244 2.29 -6.90 -20.28
C ILE A 244 3.36 -6.91 -21.37
N GLU A 245 3.06 -7.48 -22.52
CA GLU A 245 3.96 -7.46 -23.70
C GLU A 245 4.28 -6.02 -24.12
N ARG A 246 3.26 -5.15 -24.24
CA ARG A 246 3.44 -3.74 -24.53
C ARG A 246 4.33 -3.04 -23.50
N TRP A 247 4.03 -3.21 -22.22
CA TRP A 247 4.80 -2.60 -21.15
C TRP A 247 6.25 -3.10 -21.08
N TYR A 248 6.44 -4.39 -21.30
CA TYR A 248 7.78 -5.00 -21.36
C TYR A 248 8.59 -4.45 -22.51
N ASN A 249 8.06 -4.47 -23.74
CA ASN A 249 8.71 -3.99 -24.96
C ASN A 249 9.03 -2.49 -24.92
N ARG A 250 8.19 -1.71 -24.22
CA ARG A 250 8.37 -0.26 -24.04
C ARG A 250 9.25 0.10 -22.84
N GLY A 251 9.73 -0.87 -22.06
CA GLY A 251 10.62 -0.63 -20.92
C GLY A 251 9.92 -0.01 -19.69
N VAL A 252 8.59 -0.15 -19.57
CA VAL A 252 7.81 0.30 -18.39
C VAL A 252 8.09 -0.61 -17.20
N LEU A 253 8.26 -1.92 -17.44
CA LEU A 253 8.48 -2.92 -16.40
C LEU A 253 9.97 -2.99 -16.02
N SER A 254 10.26 -2.83 -14.75
CA SER A 254 11.61 -2.94 -14.19
C SER A 254 11.53 -3.33 -12.70
N ASP A 255 12.68 -3.59 -12.09
CA ASP A 255 12.80 -3.84 -10.65
C ASP A 255 12.37 -2.65 -9.75
N LYS A 256 12.21 -1.47 -10.34
CA LYS A 256 11.69 -0.26 -9.69
C LYS A 256 10.22 -0.01 -9.97
N SER A 257 9.56 -0.86 -10.76
CA SER A 257 8.16 -0.70 -11.15
C SER A 257 7.22 -1.60 -10.34
N LEU A 258 5.95 -1.18 -10.27
CA LEU A 258 4.84 -1.93 -9.72
C LEU A 258 3.81 -2.18 -10.82
N ALA A 259 3.54 -3.45 -11.12
CA ALA A 259 2.48 -3.89 -12.03
C ALA A 259 1.27 -4.35 -11.19
N VAL A 260 0.22 -3.55 -11.17
CA VAL A 260 -0.93 -3.79 -10.29
C VAL A 260 -1.94 -4.71 -10.98
N HIS A 261 -2.59 -5.59 -10.22
CA HIS A 261 -3.57 -6.60 -10.62
C HIS A 261 -2.99 -7.76 -11.43
N CYS A 262 -2.61 -7.57 -12.69
CA CYS A 262 -2.12 -8.63 -13.58
C CYS A 262 -3.03 -9.87 -13.59
N ILE A 263 -4.35 -9.66 -13.78
CA ILE A 263 -5.36 -10.73 -13.72
C ILE A 263 -5.43 -11.49 -15.05
N ASN A 264 -5.60 -10.73 -16.15
CA ASN A 264 -5.82 -11.27 -17.48
C ASN A 264 -4.50 -11.46 -18.25
N VAL A 265 -3.56 -12.22 -17.66
CA VAL A 265 -2.23 -12.47 -18.21
C VAL A 265 -2.05 -13.91 -18.70
N THR A 266 -1.19 -14.10 -19.71
CA THR A 266 -0.81 -15.42 -20.22
C THR A 266 0.47 -15.93 -19.56
N ASP A 267 0.82 -17.19 -19.84
CA ASP A 267 2.07 -17.79 -19.33
C ASP A 267 3.31 -17.09 -19.87
N GLU A 268 3.27 -16.65 -21.14
CA GLU A 268 4.33 -15.85 -21.77
C GLU A 268 4.47 -14.47 -21.11
N GLU A 269 3.34 -13.83 -20.76
CA GLU A 269 3.36 -12.56 -20.03
C GLU A 269 3.91 -12.74 -18.59
N LEU A 270 3.66 -13.90 -17.94
CA LEU A 270 4.30 -14.22 -16.66
C LEU A 270 5.84 -14.33 -16.82
N ASP A 271 6.34 -14.88 -17.92
CA ASP A 271 7.79 -14.93 -18.17
C ASP A 271 8.38 -13.53 -18.38
N MET A 272 7.66 -12.61 -19.03
CA MET A 272 8.07 -11.20 -19.17
C MET A 272 8.08 -10.47 -17.81
N LEU A 273 7.07 -10.68 -16.97
CA LEU A 273 7.05 -10.15 -15.59
C LEU A 273 8.24 -10.66 -14.78
N LYS A 274 8.58 -11.95 -14.90
CA LYS A 274 9.75 -12.53 -14.26
C LYS A 274 11.05 -11.92 -14.78
N ALA A 275 11.20 -11.79 -16.09
CA ALA A 275 12.42 -11.27 -16.72
C ALA A 275 12.69 -9.80 -16.34
N SER A 276 11.64 -9.00 -16.16
CA SER A 276 11.74 -7.59 -15.76
C SER A 276 12.00 -7.38 -14.25
N ASN A 277 11.85 -8.42 -13.43
CA ASN A 277 11.91 -8.35 -11.96
C ASN A 277 10.94 -7.31 -11.35
N VAL A 278 9.88 -6.97 -12.08
CA VAL A 278 8.81 -6.08 -11.58
C VAL A 278 8.08 -6.72 -10.41
N ALA A 279 7.64 -5.92 -9.44
CA ALA A 279 6.76 -6.40 -8.40
C ALA A 279 5.30 -6.35 -8.89
N VAL A 280 4.61 -7.49 -8.83
CA VAL A 280 3.16 -7.56 -9.08
C VAL A 280 2.43 -7.29 -7.78
N ILE A 281 1.36 -6.49 -7.82
CA ILE A 281 0.53 -6.21 -6.65
C ILE A 281 -0.84 -6.82 -6.82
N HIS A 282 -1.19 -7.73 -5.93
CA HIS A 282 -2.49 -8.38 -5.86
C HIS A 282 -3.43 -7.64 -4.90
N ASN A 283 -4.65 -7.34 -5.34
CA ASN A 283 -5.67 -6.62 -4.56
C ASN A 283 -6.94 -7.47 -4.49
N PRO A 284 -6.99 -8.49 -3.61
CA PRO A 284 -8.03 -9.52 -3.69
C PRO A 284 -9.46 -9.00 -3.51
N GLU A 285 -9.71 -8.07 -2.58
CA GLU A 285 -11.05 -7.52 -2.36
C GLU A 285 -11.53 -6.70 -3.56
N SER A 286 -10.64 -5.85 -4.10
CA SER A 286 -10.97 -5.03 -5.26
C SER A 286 -11.26 -5.89 -6.48
N ASN A 287 -10.39 -6.87 -6.76
CA ASN A 287 -10.56 -7.79 -7.89
C ASN A 287 -11.90 -8.52 -7.83
N MET A 288 -12.28 -9.01 -6.64
CA MET A 288 -13.57 -9.67 -6.42
C MET A 288 -14.75 -8.71 -6.50
N GLY A 289 -14.62 -7.54 -5.88
CA GLY A 289 -15.68 -6.53 -5.84
C GLY A 289 -15.98 -5.93 -7.22
N ASN A 290 -14.95 -5.78 -8.06
CA ASN A 290 -15.08 -5.36 -9.45
C ASN A 290 -15.43 -6.52 -10.41
N ALA A 291 -15.49 -7.75 -9.90
CA ALA A 291 -15.78 -8.98 -10.66
C ALA A 291 -14.84 -9.20 -11.86
N VAL A 292 -13.58 -8.78 -11.75
CA VAL A 292 -12.57 -8.87 -12.83
C VAL A 292 -11.80 -10.19 -12.85
N GLY A 293 -11.90 -10.99 -11.79
CA GLY A 293 -11.24 -12.29 -11.68
C GLY A 293 -10.21 -12.36 -10.54
N VAL A 294 -9.30 -13.30 -10.62
CA VAL A 294 -8.27 -13.54 -9.59
C VAL A 294 -6.89 -13.53 -10.22
N THR A 295 -5.99 -12.72 -9.70
CA THR A 295 -4.58 -12.73 -10.10
C THR A 295 -3.99 -14.14 -9.94
N PRO A 296 -3.25 -14.68 -10.93
CA PRO A 296 -2.71 -16.05 -10.88
C PRO A 296 -1.48 -16.12 -9.93
N VAL A 297 -1.67 -15.71 -8.67
CA VAL A 297 -0.63 -15.56 -7.65
C VAL A 297 0.20 -16.83 -7.49
N LEU A 298 -0.45 -18.01 -7.44
CA LEU A 298 0.25 -19.28 -7.22
C LEU A 298 1.18 -19.63 -8.39
N ASP A 299 0.79 -19.29 -9.61
CA ASP A 299 1.61 -19.54 -10.80
C ASP A 299 2.77 -18.52 -10.87
N MET A 300 2.52 -17.27 -10.44
CA MET A 300 3.58 -16.26 -10.25
C MET A 300 4.61 -16.70 -9.20
N PHE A 301 4.17 -17.24 -8.06
CA PHE A 301 5.08 -17.77 -7.04
C PHE A 301 5.93 -18.93 -7.56
N LYS A 302 5.35 -19.86 -8.33
CA LYS A 302 6.11 -20.98 -8.97
C LYS A 302 7.19 -20.47 -9.91
N LYS A 303 6.93 -19.38 -10.63
CA LYS A 303 7.91 -18.74 -11.52
C LYS A 303 8.90 -17.85 -10.74
N GLY A 304 8.68 -17.61 -9.45
CA GLY A 304 9.51 -16.74 -8.61
C GLY A 304 9.36 -15.26 -8.95
N ILE A 305 8.16 -14.84 -9.37
CA ILE A 305 7.81 -13.42 -9.55
C ILE A 305 7.51 -12.83 -8.17
N PRO A 306 8.06 -11.65 -7.82
CA PRO A 306 7.74 -11.01 -6.56
C PRO A 306 6.30 -10.49 -6.58
N VAL A 307 5.44 -11.03 -5.71
CA VAL A 307 4.04 -10.61 -5.57
C VAL A 307 3.81 -9.99 -4.20
N GLY A 308 3.36 -8.75 -4.18
CA GLY A 308 2.91 -8.03 -2.99
C GLY A 308 1.40 -8.05 -2.85
N LEU A 309 0.91 -7.55 -1.70
CA LEU A 309 -0.50 -7.44 -1.37
C LEU A 309 -0.86 -5.98 -1.13
N GLY A 310 -1.84 -5.47 -1.86
CA GLY A 310 -2.44 -4.15 -1.68
C GLY A 310 -3.90 -4.23 -1.31
N THR A 311 -4.50 -3.10 -1.00
CA THR A 311 -5.92 -2.98 -0.64
C THR A 311 -6.76 -2.27 -1.70
N ASP A 312 -6.10 -1.58 -2.64
CA ASP A 312 -6.78 -0.75 -3.63
C ASP A 312 -7.75 0.27 -2.96
N GLY A 313 -8.87 0.56 -3.57
CA GLY A 313 -9.89 1.44 -3.01
C GLY A 313 -10.89 0.75 -2.05
N TYR A 314 -10.57 -0.41 -1.47
CA TYR A 314 -11.55 -1.23 -0.73
C TYR A 314 -11.43 -1.14 0.78
N THR A 315 -10.29 -1.44 1.37
CA THR A 315 -10.12 -1.48 2.83
C THR A 315 -8.80 -0.85 3.27
N PRO A 316 -8.72 -0.24 4.45
CA PRO A 316 -7.45 0.17 5.06
C PRO A 316 -6.77 -0.98 5.83
N ASP A 317 -7.42 -2.14 6.02
CA ASP A 317 -6.99 -3.23 6.89
C ASP A 317 -6.26 -4.33 6.11
N MET A 318 -4.93 -4.33 6.17
CA MET A 318 -4.09 -5.36 5.55
C MET A 318 -4.37 -6.78 6.06
N MET A 319 -4.96 -6.94 7.27
CA MET A 319 -5.34 -8.25 7.79
C MET A 319 -6.60 -8.80 7.10
N GLU A 320 -7.49 -7.93 6.59
CA GLU A 320 -8.59 -8.34 5.71
C GLU A 320 -8.03 -8.89 4.41
N SER A 321 -7.19 -8.12 3.71
CA SER A 321 -6.58 -8.55 2.45
C SER A 321 -5.76 -9.84 2.61
N TYR A 322 -5.03 -9.98 3.73
CA TYR A 322 -4.31 -11.21 4.07
C TYR A 322 -5.25 -12.43 4.15
N LYS A 323 -6.38 -12.28 4.84
CA LYS A 323 -7.39 -13.34 4.97
C LYS A 323 -8.05 -13.67 3.63
N VAL A 324 -8.46 -12.64 2.90
CA VAL A 324 -9.14 -12.80 1.60
C VAL A 324 -8.22 -13.46 0.58
N MET A 325 -6.94 -13.05 0.50
CA MET A 325 -5.95 -13.70 -0.36
C MET A 325 -5.83 -15.21 -0.07
N ASN A 326 -5.76 -15.59 1.22
CA ASN A 326 -5.69 -17.01 1.59
C ASN A 326 -6.95 -17.78 1.18
N ILE A 327 -8.13 -17.20 1.38
CA ILE A 327 -9.42 -17.84 1.09
C ILE A 327 -9.65 -17.93 -0.42
N ILE A 328 -9.43 -16.85 -1.16
CA ILE A 328 -9.70 -16.82 -2.61
C ILE A 328 -8.78 -17.77 -3.38
N SER A 329 -7.52 -17.90 -2.96
CA SER A 329 -6.59 -18.87 -3.57
C SER A 329 -7.10 -20.31 -3.44
N LYS A 330 -7.65 -20.68 -2.28
CA LYS A 330 -8.25 -21.99 -2.05
C LYS A 330 -9.51 -22.19 -2.88
N HIS A 331 -10.36 -21.17 -2.92
CA HIS A 331 -11.61 -21.19 -3.66
C HIS A 331 -11.36 -21.37 -5.16
N GLU A 332 -10.46 -20.57 -5.73
CA GLU A 332 -10.10 -20.59 -7.15
C GLU A 332 -9.50 -21.92 -7.57
N LYS A 333 -8.54 -22.43 -6.81
CA LYS A 333 -7.86 -23.69 -7.14
C LYS A 333 -8.60 -24.93 -6.65
N ARG A 334 -9.68 -24.76 -5.85
CA ARG A 334 -10.41 -25.88 -5.20
C ARG A 334 -9.47 -26.83 -4.42
N LEU A 335 -8.43 -26.25 -3.80
CA LEU A 335 -7.37 -26.99 -3.12
C LEU A 335 -7.11 -26.38 -1.73
N PRO A 336 -7.37 -27.10 -0.62
CA PRO A 336 -7.24 -26.53 0.73
C PRO A 336 -5.78 -26.29 1.18
N SER A 337 -4.80 -26.88 0.51
CA SER A 337 -3.39 -26.78 0.87
C SER A 337 -2.67 -25.53 0.36
N VAL A 338 -3.26 -24.73 -0.54
CA VAL A 338 -2.65 -23.50 -1.10
C VAL A 338 -2.94 -22.29 -0.23
N GLY A 339 -2.18 -21.21 -0.43
CA GLY A 339 -2.37 -19.92 0.23
C GLY A 339 -1.79 -19.85 1.65
N TRP A 340 -1.31 -20.95 2.22
CA TRP A 340 -0.75 -20.99 3.60
C TRP A 340 0.65 -20.40 3.70
N THR A 341 1.44 -20.53 2.66
CA THR A 341 2.80 -20.01 2.56
C THR A 341 2.82 -18.70 1.78
N GLU A 342 2.03 -18.60 0.73
CA GLU A 342 2.00 -17.45 -0.18
C GLU A 342 1.45 -16.18 0.51
N ALA A 343 0.33 -16.30 1.24
CA ALA A 343 -0.27 -15.15 1.90
C ALA A 343 0.68 -14.49 2.94
N PRO A 344 1.28 -15.22 3.91
CA PRO A 344 2.26 -14.60 4.81
C PRO A 344 3.51 -14.12 4.08
N GLN A 345 3.97 -14.81 3.03
CA GLN A 345 5.11 -14.37 2.23
C GLN A 345 4.84 -13.00 1.57
N MET A 346 3.63 -12.79 1.06
CA MET A 346 3.25 -11.50 0.47
C MET A 346 3.27 -10.37 1.51
N VAL A 347 2.58 -10.54 2.63
CA VAL A 347 2.38 -9.47 3.62
C VAL A 347 3.64 -9.17 4.42
N PHE A 348 4.35 -10.21 4.89
CA PHE A 348 5.43 -10.03 5.87
C PHE A 348 6.83 -10.02 5.27
N ASN A 349 6.99 -10.48 4.02
CA ASN A 349 8.28 -10.52 3.35
C ASN A 349 8.28 -9.64 2.08
N ASN A 350 7.35 -9.90 1.14
CA ASN A 350 7.36 -9.21 -0.15
C ASN A 350 6.95 -7.74 -0.04
N ASN A 351 5.90 -7.40 0.73
CA ASN A 351 5.49 -6.00 0.90
C ASN A 351 6.60 -5.12 1.46
N PRO A 352 7.27 -5.50 2.58
CA PRO A 352 8.44 -4.77 3.05
C PRO A 352 9.58 -4.71 2.02
N MET A 353 9.88 -5.82 1.33
CA MET A 353 10.91 -5.87 0.30
C MET A 353 10.59 -4.88 -0.84
N ILE A 354 9.34 -4.80 -1.28
CA ILE A 354 8.87 -3.87 -2.30
C ILE A 354 9.02 -2.43 -1.83
N ALA A 355 8.54 -2.08 -0.63
CA ALA A 355 8.67 -0.73 -0.08
C ALA A 355 10.15 -0.31 0.06
N ASN A 356 11.00 -1.22 0.50
CA ASN A 356 12.43 -0.95 0.68
C ASN A 356 13.19 -0.69 -0.64
N ARG A 357 12.63 -1.06 -1.82
CA ARG A 357 13.19 -0.68 -3.13
C ARG A 357 13.18 0.84 -3.36
N PHE A 358 12.30 1.56 -2.67
CA PHE A 358 12.09 3.00 -2.85
C PHE A 358 12.70 3.84 -1.71
N MET A 359 13.16 3.22 -0.63
CA MET A 359 13.78 3.91 0.50
C MET A 359 15.24 4.24 0.22
N LYS A 360 15.70 5.36 0.80
CA LYS A 360 17.05 5.90 0.60
C LYS A 360 17.98 5.56 1.78
N ASN A 361 17.48 5.71 3.01
CA ASN A 361 18.32 5.75 4.21
C ASN A 361 18.11 4.56 5.16
N GLY A 362 16.98 3.85 5.08
CA GLY A 362 16.67 2.78 6.02
C GLY A 362 15.76 1.71 5.44
N LYS A 363 15.28 0.81 6.29
CA LYS A 363 14.41 -0.30 5.91
C LYS A 363 13.28 -0.46 6.92
N VAL A 364 12.15 -1.00 6.48
CA VAL A 364 10.97 -1.36 7.29
C VAL A 364 10.65 -2.85 7.20
N GLY A 365 9.71 -3.31 8.02
CA GLY A 365 9.07 -4.64 7.93
C GLY A 365 9.75 -5.75 8.74
N VAL A 366 10.87 -5.44 9.38
CA VAL A 366 11.57 -6.35 10.28
C VAL A 366 11.96 -5.58 11.54
N LEU A 367 11.72 -6.15 12.72
CA LEU A 367 12.31 -5.61 13.94
C LEU A 367 13.76 -6.10 14.02
N LYS A 368 14.68 -5.23 13.62
CA LYS A 368 16.12 -5.50 13.57
C LYS A 368 16.89 -4.21 13.84
N GLU A 369 18.04 -4.31 14.47
CA GLU A 369 18.94 -3.17 14.70
C GLU A 369 19.25 -2.43 13.41
N GLY A 370 19.16 -1.09 13.44
CA GLY A 370 19.36 -0.20 12.30
C GLY A 370 18.16 -0.04 11.35
N TYR A 371 17.09 -0.84 11.50
CA TYR A 371 15.84 -0.63 10.77
C TYR A 371 15.04 0.51 11.37
N TYR A 372 14.17 1.13 10.57
CA TYR A 372 13.23 2.11 11.09
C TYR A 372 12.34 1.50 12.17
N ALA A 373 12.07 2.25 13.21
CA ALA A 373 11.19 1.86 14.29
C ALA A 373 9.72 2.07 13.87
N ASP A 374 9.29 1.23 12.93
CA ASP A 374 7.92 1.10 12.45
C ASP A 374 7.34 -0.20 12.99
N LEU A 375 6.59 -0.13 14.11
CA LEU A 375 6.09 -1.33 14.81
C LEU A 375 4.73 -1.08 15.43
N ILE A 376 4.04 -2.20 15.74
CA ILE A 376 2.71 -2.19 16.36
C ILE A 376 2.67 -3.07 17.60
N ILE A 377 1.81 -2.70 18.55
CA ILE A 377 1.40 -3.53 19.68
C ILE A 377 -0.02 -4.00 19.40
N VAL A 378 -0.23 -5.32 19.44
CA VAL A 378 -1.53 -5.92 19.12
C VAL A 378 -2.13 -6.56 20.38
N ASP A 379 -3.30 -6.11 20.80
CA ASP A 379 -4.04 -6.70 21.92
C ASP A 379 -4.78 -7.96 21.45
N TYR A 380 -4.12 -9.09 21.63
CA TYR A 380 -4.66 -10.38 21.26
C TYR A 380 -4.44 -11.40 22.37
N LYS A 381 -5.53 -11.93 22.88
CA LYS A 381 -5.53 -13.03 23.85
C LYS A 381 -5.68 -14.34 23.10
N ALA A 382 -4.54 -14.99 22.87
CA ALA A 382 -4.51 -16.27 22.13
C ALA A 382 -5.30 -17.35 22.88
N PRO A 383 -6.29 -18.00 22.25
CA PRO A 383 -7.06 -19.09 22.86
C PRO A 383 -6.30 -20.43 22.89
N THR A 384 -5.19 -20.50 22.18
CA THR A 384 -4.32 -21.68 22.06
C THR A 384 -2.86 -21.25 22.22
N PRO A 385 -1.90 -22.19 22.43
CA PRO A 385 -0.49 -21.82 22.53
C PRO A 385 -0.02 -21.01 21.33
N LEU A 386 0.69 -19.91 21.59
CA LEU A 386 1.21 -18.99 20.59
C LEU A 386 2.74 -19.03 20.59
N ASN A 387 3.34 -19.27 19.42
CA ASN A 387 4.77 -19.31 19.21
C ASN A 387 5.15 -18.94 17.76
N GLU A 388 6.43 -18.97 17.45
CA GLU A 388 6.96 -18.60 16.12
C GLU A 388 6.43 -19.46 14.98
N SER A 389 6.13 -20.74 15.23
CA SER A 389 5.69 -21.67 14.17
C SER A 389 4.22 -21.50 13.80
N ASN A 390 3.39 -20.88 14.66
CA ASN A 390 1.95 -20.79 14.45
C ASN A 390 1.38 -19.37 14.43
N ILE A 391 2.20 -18.33 14.62
CA ILE A 391 1.76 -16.93 14.63
C ILE A 391 0.96 -16.57 13.37
N ASN A 392 1.34 -17.06 12.18
CA ASN A 392 0.64 -16.75 10.93
C ASN A 392 -0.81 -17.27 10.93
N GLY A 393 -1.07 -18.40 11.60
CA GLY A 393 -2.42 -18.93 11.81
C GLY A 393 -3.23 -18.06 12.78
N HIS A 394 -2.61 -17.59 13.88
CA HIS A 394 -3.26 -16.65 14.80
C HIS A 394 -3.62 -15.33 14.12
N LEU A 395 -2.71 -14.78 13.29
CA LEU A 395 -2.96 -13.59 12.49
C LEU A 395 -4.13 -13.82 11.52
N LEU A 396 -4.14 -14.95 10.81
CA LEU A 396 -5.16 -15.26 9.81
C LEU A 396 -6.58 -15.41 10.40
N PHE A 397 -6.69 -16.08 11.55
CA PHE A 397 -8.00 -16.49 12.09
C PHE A 397 -8.47 -15.65 13.29
N GLY A 398 -7.55 -15.02 14.03
CA GLY A 398 -7.86 -14.40 15.30
C GLY A 398 -7.61 -12.90 15.38
N ILE A 399 -6.88 -12.31 14.44
CA ILE A 399 -6.46 -10.91 14.50
C ILE A 399 -7.03 -10.14 13.30
N SER A 400 -7.43 -8.91 13.55
CA SER A 400 -7.83 -7.90 12.57
C SER A 400 -7.20 -6.57 12.95
N GLY A 401 -7.29 -5.55 12.10
CA GLY A 401 -6.80 -4.21 12.41
C GLY A 401 -7.40 -3.61 13.70
N ARG A 402 -8.57 -4.08 14.12
CA ARG A 402 -9.20 -3.64 15.39
C ARG A 402 -8.44 -4.07 16.66
N ASN A 403 -7.60 -5.09 16.55
CA ASN A 403 -6.76 -5.56 17.65
C ASN A 403 -5.48 -4.73 17.84
N VAL A 404 -5.14 -3.86 16.90
CA VAL A 404 -3.96 -2.98 17.02
C VAL A 404 -4.23 -1.93 18.10
N ASP A 405 -3.44 -1.97 19.16
CA ASP A 405 -3.55 -1.08 20.32
C ASP A 405 -2.67 0.18 20.17
N THR A 406 -1.44 -0.04 19.75
CA THR A 406 -0.44 1.03 19.60
C THR A 406 0.22 0.93 18.24
N THR A 407 0.42 2.08 17.58
CA THR A 407 1.15 2.18 16.31
C THR A 407 2.28 3.18 16.45
N ILE A 408 3.49 2.73 16.14
CA ILE A 408 4.73 3.52 16.19
C ILE A 408 5.27 3.60 14.75
N ILE A 409 5.53 4.81 14.28
CA ILE A 409 6.06 5.08 12.93
C ILE A 409 7.26 6.00 13.07
N ASN A 410 8.37 5.62 12.44
CA ASN A 410 9.61 6.40 12.46
C ASN A 410 10.03 6.76 13.91
N GLY A 411 9.85 5.83 14.84
CA GLY A 411 10.18 5.97 16.25
C GLY A 411 9.23 6.83 17.09
N LYS A 412 8.14 7.33 16.51
CA LYS A 412 7.13 8.13 17.22
C LYS A 412 5.86 7.33 17.45
N ILE A 413 5.32 7.40 18.65
CA ILE A 413 4.00 6.84 18.97
C ILE A 413 2.95 7.72 18.30
N ILE A 414 2.27 7.20 17.28
CA ILE A 414 1.18 7.89 16.55
C ILE A 414 -0.17 7.56 17.14
N MET A 415 -0.35 6.32 17.58
CA MET A 415 -1.55 5.86 18.28
C MET A 415 -1.14 5.08 19.53
N ASP A 416 -1.81 5.33 20.64
CA ASP A 416 -1.63 4.60 21.90
C ASP A 416 -2.98 4.26 22.52
N GLU A 417 -3.18 3.01 22.95
CA GLU A 417 -4.44 2.49 23.47
C GLU A 417 -5.65 2.88 22.56
N ARG A 418 -5.42 2.81 21.23
CA ARG A 418 -6.34 3.19 20.15
C ARG A 418 -6.70 4.69 20.09
N ILE A 419 -6.00 5.53 20.83
CA ILE A 419 -6.14 6.99 20.80
C ILE A 419 -5.01 7.59 19.95
N LEU A 420 -5.37 8.38 18.95
CA LEU A 420 -4.40 9.08 18.10
C LEU A 420 -3.75 10.23 18.88
N ILE A 421 -2.43 10.35 18.76
CA ILE A 421 -1.66 11.36 19.48
C ILE A 421 -1.52 12.63 18.63
N GLY A 422 -2.11 13.73 19.10
CA GLY A 422 -2.01 15.02 18.42
C GLY A 422 -2.85 15.16 17.15
N ILE A 423 -3.77 14.23 16.90
CA ILE A 423 -4.68 14.24 15.75
C ILE A 423 -6.12 14.33 16.25
N ASP A 424 -6.84 15.36 15.82
CA ASP A 424 -8.27 15.52 16.10
C ASP A 424 -9.10 14.72 15.08
N GLU A 425 -9.30 13.43 15.39
CA GLU A 425 -10.02 12.49 14.52
C GLU A 425 -11.47 12.93 14.30
N GLU A 426 -12.12 13.49 15.34
CA GLU A 426 -13.52 13.92 15.26
C GLU A 426 -13.68 15.11 14.31
N ALA A 427 -12.82 16.12 14.42
CA ALA A 427 -12.84 17.28 13.54
C ALA A 427 -12.51 16.90 12.09
N ILE A 428 -11.52 16.02 11.87
CA ILE A 428 -11.16 15.54 10.53
C ILE A 428 -12.33 14.76 9.92
N THR A 429 -12.95 13.86 10.67
CA THR A 429 -14.09 13.08 10.20
C THR A 429 -15.28 13.97 9.85
N ALA A 430 -15.64 14.93 10.71
CA ALA A 430 -16.73 15.87 10.47
C ALA A 430 -16.49 16.69 9.19
N LYS A 431 -15.25 17.18 9.00
CA LYS A 431 -14.88 17.94 7.80
C LYS A 431 -14.88 17.06 6.55
N SER A 432 -14.40 15.81 6.65
CA SER A 432 -14.43 14.86 5.54
C SER A 432 -15.86 14.54 5.07
N VAL A 433 -16.80 14.35 6.00
CA VAL A 433 -18.22 14.15 5.70
C VAL A 433 -18.82 15.38 4.99
N GLU A 434 -18.53 16.59 5.48
CA GLU A 434 -18.94 17.83 4.82
C GLU A 434 -18.46 17.92 3.39
N LEU A 435 -17.17 17.64 3.17
CA LEU A 435 -16.53 17.69 1.85
C LEU A 435 -17.03 16.59 0.92
N ALA A 436 -17.16 15.35 1.41
CA ALA A 436 -17.73 14.25 0.64
C ALA A 436 -19.15 14.58 0.14
N GLN A 437 -20.00 15.17 0.99
CA GLN A 437 -21.33 15.60 0.56
C GLN A 437 -21.26 16.68 -0.54
N LYS A 438 -20.30 17.63 -0.46
CA LYS A 438 -20.09 18.64 -1.50
C LYS A 438 -19.60 17.99 -2.81
N VAL A 439 -18.71 16.99 -2.71
CA VAL A 439 -18.25 16.19 -3.87
C VAL A 439 -19.45 15.50 -4.52
N TRP A 440 -20.27 14.78 -3.74
CA TRP A 440 -21.43 14.07 -4.26
C TRP A 440 -22.45 15.01 -4.93
N ASN A 441 -22.61 16.23 -4.43
CA ASN A 441 -23.51 17.23 -5.03
C ASN A 441 -22.97 17.83 -6.34
N ARG A 442 -21.67 17.66 -6.64
CA ARG A 442 -21.03 18.08 -7.89
C ARG A 442 -20.98 16.99 -8.96
N ILE A 443 -21.19 15.72 -8.61
CA ILE A 443 -21.25 14.58 -9.51
C ILE A 443 -22.62 14.49 -10.20
#